data_3b7a04668d19945c35b3c22eb88b04be
#
_entry.id   3b7a04668d19945c35b3c22eb88b04be
#
_cell.length_a   1.000
_cell.length_b   1.000
_cell.length_c   1.000
_cell.angle_alpha   90.00
_cell.angle_beta   90.00
_cell.angle_gamma   90.00
#
_symmetry.space_group_name_H-M   'P 1'
#
loop_
_entity.id
_entity.type
_entity.pdbx_description
1 polymer ?
#
loop_
_entity_poly.entity_id
_entity_poly.type
_entity_poly.pdbx_seq_one_letter_code
_entity_poly.pdbx_strand_id
1 'polypeptide(L)'
;MNDNPPAGEKIQPLQGIRVVDISRALAGPFCTMMLGDLGADVIKVERPGRGDESRSWGPPFVGTPTEAYPGESTYYLAANRSKRSLTLNLKDPAGQQIIKDLAMVSDVLVENFLTGSLDRMGLGYEQLHELNPQLVYCSISGYGRTGPYADKGGYDFILQAEGGIMGITGPVEGPPYRVGVSLIDITTGMFASTAILAALRARDTTGQGQLLDLSLLNSSAAILANVASNYLVGGVEPKRMGNAHFNIAPYEVFRARDRWITLGALNQRQWENLCNVVERPQIISDPRFASNQDRVANREALAEVLNEAFSARDASDWVEKLHGVGIPSGVINSVADVFNHPQAEARQLKIDLDHPTAGKIGFPGYPYKFSETPAEAHRPPPLLGEHNEEILVDLLEYTPEDVQAFREQGVI
;
A
#
# COMPACT_ATOMS: atom_id res chain seq x y z
N MET A 1 -19.34 24.13 -18.10
CA MET A 1 -19.55 23.65 -19.50
C MET A 1 -19.21 22.18 -19.47
N ASN A 2 -20.14 21.31 -19.87
CA ASN A 2 -19.87 19.86 -19.93
C ASN A 2 -19.04 19.61 -21.21
N ASP A 3 -17.74 19.59 -21.08
CA ASP A 3 -16.87 19.07 -22.13
C ASP A 3 -16.93 17.54 -22.08
N ASN A 4 -17.89 16.97 -22.81
CA ASN A 4 -17.88 15.54 -23.06
C ASN A 4 -16.63 15.21 -23.92
N PRO A 5 -15.79 14.26 -23.50
CA PRO A 5 -14.65 13.86 -24.29
C PRO A 5 -15.07 13.35 -25.67
N PRO A 6 -14.18 13.43 -26.68
CA PRO A 6 -14.46 12.91 -28.01
C PRO A 6 -14.82 11.42 -27.97
N ALA A 7 -15.76 11.02 -28.81
CA ALA A 7 -16.28 9.66 -28.85
C ALA A 7 -15.15 8.64 -29.08
N GLY A 8 -14.83 7.84 -28.05
CA GLY A 8 -13.80 6.81 -28.08
C GLY A 8 -12.72 6.93 -26.99
N GLU A 9 -12.54 8.07 -26.34
CA GLU A 9 -11.67 8.18 -25.17
C GLU A 9 -12.38 7.69 -23.91
N LYS A 10 -11.75 6.74 -23.22
CA LYS A 10 -12.27 6.25 -21.93
C LYS A 10 -11.93 7.26 -20.85
N ILE A 11 -12.97 7.86 -20.27
CA ILE A 11 -12.81 8.73 -19.09
C ILE A 11 -12.25 7.91 -17.93
N GLN A 12 -11.29 8.48 -17.21
CA GLN A 12 -10.81 7.88 -15.97
C GLN A 12 -11.55 8.46 -14.76
N PRO A 13 -11.68 7.67 -13.66
CA PRO A 13 -12.49 8.06 -12.50
C PRO A 13 -12.14 9.42 -11.89
N LEU A 14 -10.86 9.80 -11.90
CA LEU A 14 -10.36 11.04 -11.31
C LEU A 14 -9.81 12.04 -12.37
N GLN A 15 -10.21 11.90 -13.61
CA GLN A 15 -9.85 12.85 -14.65
C GLN A 15 -10.30 14.27 -14.26
N GLY A 16 -9.37 15.23 -14.33
CA GLY A 16 -9.59 16.63 -13.94
C GLY A 16 -9.32 16.92 -12.45
N ILE A 17 -9.06 15.90 -11.63
CA ILE A 17 -8.63 16.08 -10.25
C ILE A 17 -7.11 16.26 -10.21
N ARG A 18 -6.63 17.31 -9.51
CA ARG A 18 -5.21 17.57 -9.30
C ARG A 18 -4.80 17.36 -7.85
N VAL A 19 -3.67 16.64 -7.68
CA VAL A 19 -3.12 16.26 -6.38
C VAL A 19 -1.70 16.82 -6.24
N VAL A 20 -1.45 17.61 -5.21
CA VAL A 20 -0.10 18.01 -4.79
C VAL A 20 0.40 17.00 -3.76
N ASP A 21 1.43 16.26 -4.11
CA ASP A 21 2.07 15.26 -3.26
C ASP A 21 3.39 15.77 -2.71
N ILE A 22 3.39 16.31 -1.49
CA ILE A 22 4.60 16.72 -0.78
C ILE A 22 5.07 15.66 0.23
N SER A 23 4.45 14.47 0.18
CA SER A 23 4.81 13.34 1.04
C SER A 23 6.08 12.62 0.56
N ARG A 24 6.65 11.78 1.43
CA ARG A 24 7.91 11.08 1.19
C ARG A 24 7.81 9.61 1.60
N ALA A 25 8.80 8.84 1.19
CA ALA A 25 8.95 7.42 1.48
C ALA A 25 7.84 6.54 0.86
N LEU A 26 6.82 6.09 1.61
CA LEU A 26 5.92 5.09 1.08
C LEU A 26 4.42 5.40 1.25
N ALA A 27 3.92 5.65 2.47
CA ALA A 27 2.47 5.71 2.71
C ALA A 27 1.76 6.78 1.84
N GLY A 28 2.24 8.03 1.87
CA GLY A 28 1.72 9.11 1.03
C GLY A 28 1.95 8.88 -0.46
N PRO A 29 3.20 8.57 -0.90
CA PRO A 29 3.48 8.26 -2.29
C PRO A 29 2.66 7.10 -2.85
N PHE A 30 2.39 6.05 -2.07
CA PHE A 30 1.54 4.93 -2.48
C PHE A 30 0.08 5.37 -2.64
N CYS A 31 -0.43 6.20 -1.71
CA CYS A 31 -1.76 6.81 -1.83
C CYS A 31 -1.89 7.61 -3.13
N THR A 32 -0.96 8.53 -3.38
CA THR A 32 -1.03 9.43 -4.54
C THR A 32 -0.78 8.71 -5.86
N MET A 33 0.03 7.64 -5.87
CA MET A 33 0.14 6.74 -7.02
C MET A 33 -1.21 6.07 -7.35
N MET A 34 -1.95 5.60 -6.34
CA MET A 34 -3.28 5.01 -6.57
C MET A 34 -4.25 6.04 -7.17
N LEU A 35 -4.20 7.29 -6.73
CA LEU A 35 -5.02 8.38 -7.31
C LEU A 35 -4.60 8.69 -8.75
N GLY A 36 -3.29 8.71 -9.03
CA GLY A 36 -2.75 8.87 -10.38
C GLY A 36 -3.15 7.75 -11.33
N ASP A 37 -3.12 6.49 -10.87
CA ASP A 37 -3.59 5.34 -11.65
C ASP A 37 -5.10 5.39 -11.95
N LEU A 38 -5.86 6.16 -11.18
CA LEU A 38 -7.28 6.44 -11.39
C LEU A 38 -7.52 7.71 -12.25
N GLY A 39 -6.48 8.36 -12.74
CA GLY A 39 -6.57 9.49 -13.65
C GLY A 39 -6.34 10.88 -13.06
N ALA A 40 -5.97 10.97 -11.78
CA ALA A 40 -5.60 12.26 -11.20
C ALA A 40 -4.26 12.77 -11.75
N ASP A 41 -4.16 14.08 -11.93
CA ASP A 41 -2.91 14.80 -12.24
C ASP A 41 -2.10 14.98 -10.95
N VAL A 42 -1.12 14.09 -10.70
CA VAL A 42 -0.34 14.09 -9.47
C VAL A 42 0.99 14.82 -9.65
N ILE A 43 1.21 15.88 -8.90
CA ILE A 43 2.45 16.64 -8.85
C ILE A 43 3.20 16.28 -7.57
N LYS A 44 4.26 15.48 -7.72
CA LYS A 44 5.15 15.13 -6.62
C LYS A 44 6.21 16.21 -6.43
N VAL A 45 6.19 16.84 -5.27
CA VAL A 45 7.15 17.85 -4.88
C VAL A 45 8.30 17.21 -4.11
N GLU A 46 9.52 17.46 -4.58
CA GLU A 46 10.74 16.85 -4.06
C GLU A 46 11.80 17.91 -3.74
N ARG A 47 12.76 17.57 -2.89
CA ARG A 47 13.89 18.46 -2.59
C ARG A 47 14.83 18.56 -3.81
N PRO A 48 15.30 19.78 -4.18
CA PRO A 48 16.32 19.94 -5.21
C PRO A 48 17.57 19.09 -4.95
N GLY A 49 18.13 18.50 -5.98
CA GLY A 49 19.36 17.72 -6.00
C GLY A 49 19.32 16.36 -5.29
N ARG A 50 18.39 16.14 -4.35
CA ARG A 50 18.29 14.86 -3.61
C ARG A 50 16.98 14.10 -3.80
N GLY A 51 15.91 14.80 -4.06
CA GLY A 51 14.58 14.23 -4.19
C GLY A 51 14.02 13.62 -2.90
N ASP A 52 13.12 12.69 -3.08
CA ASP A 52 12.62 11.79 -2.05
C ASP A 52 13.74 10.87 -1.57
N GLU A 53 13.86 10.64 -0.28
CA GLU A 53 14.89 9.76 0.29
C GLU A 53 14.85 8.33 -0.27
N SER A 54 13.68 7.86 -0.71
CA SER A 54 13.51 6.55 -1.34
C SER A 54 14.27 6.42 -2.67
N ARG A 55 14.65 7.53 -3.34
CA ARG A 55 15.51 7.51 -4.53
C ARG A 55 16.91 6.94 -4.24
N SER A 56 17.36 7.03 -2.98
CA SER A 56 18.65 6.49 -2.53
C SER A 56 18.57 5.10 -1.89
N TRP A 57 17.36 4.55 -1.74
CA TRP A 57 17.18 3.26 -1.07
C TRP A 57 17.38 2.10 -2.05
N GLY A 58 18.45 1.36 -1.83
CA GLY A 58 18.86 0.21 -2.62
C GLY A 58 20.08 -0.49 -2.06
N PRO A 59 20.61 -1.54 -2.68
CA PRO A 59 20.16 -2.13 -3.95
C PRO A 59 18.80 -2.84 -3.85
N PRO A 60 18.14 -3.14 -5.00
CA PRO A 60 18.60 -2.96 -6.35
C PRO A 60 18.34 -1.57 -6.93
N PHE A 61 19.20 -1.16 -7.85
CA PHE A 61 19.03 0.01 -8.72
C PHE A 61 18.96 -0.43 -10.17
N VAL A 62 18.25 0.31 -11.02
CA VAL A 62 18.10 -0.01 -12.45
C VAL A 62 18.37 1.23 -13.30
N GLY A 63 18.69 1.01 -14.59
CA GLY A 63 18.93 2.10 -15.53
C GLY A 63 20.34 2.68 -15.44
N THR A 64 20.50 3.88 -16.02
CA THR A 64 21.81 4.55 -16.14
C THR A 64 22.12 5.35 -14.87
N PRO A 65 23.30 5.16 -14.25
CA PRO A 65 23.73 5.98 -13.12
C PRO A 65 23.79 7.48 -13.48
N THR A 66 23.45 8.30 -12.50
CA THR A 66 23.61 9.77 -12.52
C THR A 66 24.63 10.21 -11.48
N GLU A 67 24.99 11.51 -11.44
CA GLU A 67 25.85 12.04 -10.38
C GLU A 67 25.24 11.87 -8.97
N ALA A 68 23.91 11.89 -8.88
CA ALA A 68 23.21 11.81 -7.60
C ALA A 68 22.89 10.36 -7.18
N TYR A 69 22.69 9.46 -8.15
CA TYR A 69 22.20 8.11 -7.86
C TYR A 69 22.92 7.04 -8.70
N PRO A 70 23.11 5.82 -8.16
CA PRO A 70 23.68 4.68 -8.88
C PRO A 70 22.72 4.08 -9.93
N GLY A 71 21.66 4.76 -10.26
CA GLY A 71 20.51 4.38 -11.10
C GLY A 71 19.21 4.68 -10.37
N GLU A 72 18.08 4.27 -10.94
CA GLU A 72 16.78 4.47 -10.32
C GLU A 72 16.54 3.41 -9.23
N SER A 73 16.18 3.85 -8.03
CA SER A 73 15.83 2.98 -6.91
C SER A 73 14.54 2.21 -7.22
N THR A 74 14.56 0.89 -7.14
CA THR A 74 13.33 0.09 -7.28
C THR A 74 12.31 0.38 -6.19
N TYR A 75 12.73 0.87 -5.04
CA TYR A 75 11.84 1.31 -3.97
C TYR A 75 11.08 2.59 -4.37
N TYR A 76 11.77 3.58 -4.91
CA TYR A 76 11.13 4.79 -5.42
C TYR A 76 10.17 4.47 -6.58
N LEU A 77 10.62 3.64 -7.51
CA LEU A 77 9.82 3.24 -8.67
C LEU A 77 8.51 2.54 -8.25
N ALA A 78 8.50 1.79 -7.16
CA ALA A 78 7.33 1.03 -6.71
C ALA A 78 6.10 1.88 -6.31
N ALA A 79 6.29 3.18 -5.99
CA ALA A 79 5.23 4.04 -5.46
C ALA A 79 5.06 5.39 -6.19
N ASN A 80 5.71 5.58 -7.37
CA ASN A 80 5.74 6.91 -7.98
C ASN A 80 5.36 6.97 -9.46
N ARG A 81 4.81 5.89 -10.06
CA ARG A 81 4.23 5.96 -11.41
C ARG A 81 3.01 6.89 -11.43
N SER A 82 2.62 7.33 -12.62
CA SER A 82 1.49 8.25 -12.85
C SER A 82 1.65 9.62 -12.16
N LYS A 83 2.92 10.08 -11.97
CA LYS A 83 3.22 11.38 -11.35
C LYS A 83 4.10 12.24 -12.24
N ARG A 84 4.01 13.55 -12.04
CA ARG A 84 4.97 14.57 -12.49
C ARG A 84 5.87 14.97 -11.33
N SER A 85 7.16 15.21 -11.54
CA SER A 85 8.10 15.66 -10.51
C SER A 85 8.42 17.14 -10.63
N LEU A 86 8.23 17.87 -9.53
CA LEU A 86 8.66 19.26 -9.32
C LEU A 86 9.65 19.31 -8.17
N THR A 87 10.80 19.94 -8.36
CA THR A 87 11.73 20.18 -7.25
C THR A 87 11.46 21.51 -6.58
N LEU A 88 11.34 21.52 -5.23
CA LEU A 88 11.18 22.75 -4.45
C LEU A 88 11.94 22.68 -3.11
N ASN A 89 12.65 23.76 -2.79
CA ASN A 89 13.22 24.00 -1.48
C ASN A 89 12.18 24.64 -0.55
N LEU A 90 11.45 23.84 0.22
CA LEU A 90 10.41 24.32 1.14
C LEU A 90 10.95 25.15 2.32
N LYS A 91 12.27 25.25 2.49
CA LYS A 91 12.88 26.19 3.46
C LYS A 91 12.97 27.59 2.92
N ASP A 92 12.88 27.76 1.61
CA ASP A 92 12.91 29.05 0.94
C ASP A 92 11.48 29.63 0.84
N PRO A 93 11.28 30.92 1.13
CA PRO A 93 9.97 31.57 0.99
C PRO A 93 9.38 31.48 -0.42
N ALA A 94 10.20 31.52 -1.48
CA ALA A 94 9.71 31.35 -2.86
C ALA A 94 9.19 29.93 -3.09
N GLY A 95 9.87 28.90 -2.57
CA GLY A 95 9.38 27.52 -2.63
C GLY A 95 8.06 27.33 -1.87
N GLN A 96 7.90 28.03 -0.73
CA GLN A 96 6.63 28.02 0.01
C GLN A 96 5.50 28.72 -0.77
N GLN A 97 5.81 29.82 -1.45
CA GLN A 97 4.85 30.54 -2.30
C GLN A 97 4.36 29.65 -3.45
N ILE A 98 5.26 28.95 -4.12
CA ILE A 98 4.92 28.01 -5.20
C ILE A 98 3.96 26.89 -4.70
N ILE A 99 4.14 26.39 -3.45
CA ILE A 99 3.17 25.44 -2.88
C ILE A 99 1.79 26.08 -2.67
N LYS A 100 1.73 27.35 -2.26
CA LYS A 100 0.45 28.07 -2.10
C LYS A 100 -0.24 28.25 -3.45
N ASP A 101 0.51 28.61 -4.48
CA ASP A 101 0.00 28.75 -5.83
C ASP A 101 -0.51 27.42 -6.38
N LEU A 102 0.21 26.31 -6.15
CA LEU A 102 -0.25 24.97 -6.48
C LEU A 102 -1.53 24.60 -5.71
N ALA A 103 -1.63 24.94 -4.43
CA ALA A 103 -2.82 24.65 -3.62
C ALA A 103 -4.07 25.37 -4.13
N MET A 104 -3.92 26.59 -4.68
CA MET A 104 -5.04 27.34 -5.25
C MET A 104 -5.63 26.70 -6.52
N VAL A 105 -4.82 25.96 -7.28
CA VAL A 105 -5.24 25.30 -8.53
C VAL A 105 -5.39 23.79 -8.40
N SER A 106 -5.41 23.27 -7.18
CA SER A 106 -5.45 21.84 -6.90
C SER A 106 -6.63 21.45 -6.02
N ASP A 107 -7.02 20.18 -6.11
CA ASP A 107 -8.14 19.58 -5.37
C ASP A 107 -7.71 18.94 -4.07
N VAL A 108 -6.51 18.37 -4.06
CA VAL A 108 -5.98 17.57 -2.95
C VAL A 108 -4.53 17.95 -2.68
N LEU A 109 -4.16 18.03 -1.41
CA LEU A 109 -2.77 18.07 -0.98
C LEU A 109 -2.52 16.90 -0.02
N VAL A 110 -1.43 16.16 -0.24
CA VAL A 110 -1.03 15.02 0.62
C VAL A 110 0.35 15.28 1.20
N GLU A 111 0.47 15.17 2.52
CA GLU A 111 1.73 15.39 3.25
C GLU A 111 1.96 14.31 4.33
N ASN A 112 3.22 14.13 4.75
CA ASN A 112 3.58 13.25 5.87
C ASN A 112 4.76 13.82 6.70
N PHE A 113 4.77 15.12 6.90
CA PHE A 113 5.74 15.78 7.77
C PHE A 113 5.39 15.56 9.25
N LEU A 114 6.36 15.82 10.12
CA LEU A 114 6.06 15.90 11.55
C LEU A 114 5.01 16.97 11.81
N THR A 115 4.04 16.64 12.64
CA THR A 115 2.93 17.54 13.01
C THR A 115 3.42 18.94 13.37
N GLY A 116 2.78 19.96 12.82
CA GLY A 116 3.15 21.37 13.03
C GLY A 116 4.34 21.87 12.18
N SER A 117 5.01 21.01 11.41
CA SER A 117 6.14 21.46 10.59
C SER A 117 5.70 22.35 9.43
N LEU A 118 4.65 21.97 8.73
CA LEU A 118 4.09 22.75 7.62
C LEU A 118 3.34 23.99 8.13
N ASP A 119 2.70 23.91 9.31
CA ASP A 119 2.06 25.06 9.94
C ASP A 119 3.07 26.20 10.17
N ARG A 120 4.30 25.87 10.64
CA ARG A 120 5.39 26.86 10.83
C ARG A 120 5.92 27.45 9.52
N MET A 121 5.70 26.79 8.40
CA MET A 121 6.06 27.26 7.05
C MET A 121 4.90 28.02 6.37
N GLY A 122 3.76 28.17 7.05
CA GLY A 122 2.56 28.77 6.45
C GLY A 122 1.91 27.89 5.37
N LEU A 123 2.12 26.55 5.45
CA LEU A 123 1.63 25.52 4.54
C LEU A 123 0.73 24.50 5.25
N GLY A 124 0.29 24.79 6.48
CA GLY A 124 -0.65 23.95 7.23
C GLY A 124 -2.06 24.06 6.68
N TYR A 125 -2.95 23.19 7.21
CA TYR A 125 -4.34 23.13 6.74
C TYR A 125 -5.05 24.48 6.80
N GLU A 126 -5.01 25.17 7.95
CA GLU A 126 -5.72 26.44 8.14
C GLU A 126 -5.30 27.49 7.11
N GLN A 127 -3.98 27.63 6.88
CA GLN A 127 -3.45 28.60 5.94
C GLN A 127 -3.82 28.30 4.48
N LEU A 128 -3.75 27.01 4.08
CA LEU A 128 -4.10 26.63 2.72
C LEU A 128 -5.60 26.58 2.49
N HIS A 129 -6.40 26.30 3.53
CA HIS A 129 -7.85 26.32 3.46
C HIS A 129 -8.41 27.76 3.32
N GLU A 130 -7.74 28.75 3.92
CA GLU A 130 -8.07 30.17 3.69
C GLU A 130 -7.87 30.58 2.20
N LEU A 131 -6.85 30.04 1.54
CA LEU A 131 -6.56 30.30 0.13
C LEU A 131 -7.49 29.52 -0.80
N ASN A 132 -7.75 28.25 -0.50
CA ASN A 132 -8.63 27.37 -1.25
C ASN A 132 -9.56 26.58 -0.30
N PRO A 133 -10.78 27.09 -0.02
CA PRO A 133 -11.74 26.40 0.85
C PRO A 133 -12.21 25.04 0.32
N GLN A 134 -11.95 24.72 -0.95
CA GLN A 134 -12.31 23.43 -1.54
C GLN A 134 -11.20 22.40 -1.45
N LEU A 135 -10.01 22.77 -0.98
CA LEU A 135 -8.87 21.88 -0.89
C LEU A 135 -9.11 20.76 0.14
N VAL A 136 -8.96 19.53 -0.29
CA VAL A 136 -8.88 18.35 0.59
C VAL A 136 -7.43 18.20 1.04
N TYR A 137 -7.17 18.41 2.33
CA TYR A 137 -5.83 18.34 2.91
C TYR A 137 -5.65 17.02 3.65
N CYS A 138 -4.82 16.11 3.14
CA CYS A 138 -4.55 14.80 3.74
C CYS A 138 -3.20 14.79 4.45
N SER A 139 -3.22 14.71 5.77
CA SER A 139 -2.04 14.61 6.64
C SER A 139 -1.87 13.17 7.13
N ILE A 140 -0.72 12.56 6.85
CA ILE A 140 -0.37 11.20 7.28
C ILE A 140 0.77 11.29 8.29
N SER A 141 0.55 10.80 9.50
CA SER A 141 1.56 10.85 10.57
C SER A 141 1.75 9.49 11.24
N GLY A 142 2.75 9.37 12.11
CA GLY A 142 2.95 8.14 12.88
C GLY A 142 1.82 7.85 13.85
N TYR A 143 1.40 8.89 14.61
CA TYR A 143 0.50 8.73 15.77
C TYR A 143 -0.75 9.62 15.72
N GLY A 144 -0.95 10.40 14.68
CA GLY A 144 -2.04 11.38 14.56
C GLY A 144 -1.59 12.80 14.93
N ARG A 145 -2.40 13.79 14.54
CA ARG A 145 -2.11 15.22 14.79
C ARG A 145 -2.39 15.66 16.22
N THR A 146 -3.01 14.82 17.03
CA THR A 146 -3.42 15.11 18.41
C THR A 146 -2.96 14.02 19.37
N GLY A 147 -3.02 14.32 20.69
CA GLY A 147 -2.65 13.38 21.74
C GLY A 147 -1.18 13.43 22.14
N PRO A 148 -0.75 12.56 23.08
CA PRO A 148 0.55 12.68 23.75
C PRO A 148 1.75 12.33 22.84
N TYR A 149 1.52 11.78 21.64
CA TYR A 149 2.57 11.37 20.69
C TYR A 149 2.47 12.12 19.35
N ALA A 150 1.70 13.20 19.28
CA ALA A 150 1.51 13.97 18.05
C ALA A 150 2.81 14.55 17.45
N ASP A 151 3.82 14.78 18.28
CA ASP A 151 5.13 15.28 17.90
C ASP A 151 6.16 14.18 17.55
N LYS A 152 5.77 12.90 17.69
CA LYS A 152 6.66 11.77 17.40
C LYS A 152 6.58 11.35 15.93
N GLY A 153 7.75 11.11 15.34
CA GLY A 153 7.85 10.42 14.06
C GLY A 153 7.53 8.93 14.19
N GLY A 154 6.99 8.37 13.12
CA GLY A 154 6.72 6.93 13.03
C GLY A 154 7.12 6.39 11.67
N TYR A 155 7.65 5.17 11.65
CA TYR A 155 7.93 4.40 10.43
C TYR A 155 7.20 3.06 10.51
N ASP A 156 6.92 2.48 9.38
CA ASP A 156 6.22 1.19 9.26
C ASP A 156 6.71 0.14 10.29
N PHE A 157 8.03 -0.09 10.36
CA PHE A 157 8.60 -1.10 11.25
C PHE A 157 8.28 -0.85 12.72
N ILE A 158 8.34 0.41 13.16
CA ILE A 158 8.00 0.79 14.53
C ILE A 158 6.51 0.59 14.78
N LEU A 159 5.66 0.98 13.82
CA LEU A 159 4.21 0.85 13.97
C LEU A 159 3.70 -0.58 13.76
N GLN A 160 4.43 -1.45 13.08
CA GLN A 160 4.15 -2.90 13.14
C GLN A 160 4.35 -3.45 14.56
N ALA A 161 5.33 -2.92 15.31
CA ALA A 161 5.59 -3.33 16.69
C ALA A 161 4.58 -2.70 17.67
N GLU A 162 4.49 -1.37 17.73
CA GLU A 162 3.63 -0.65 18.67
C GLU A 162 2.13 -0.79 18.35
N GLY A 163 1.78 -0.99 17.08
CA GLY A 163 0.41 -1.22 16.62
C GLY A 163 -0.09 -2.66 16.75
N GLY A 164 0.68 -3.56 17.39
CA GLY A 164 0.24 -4.91 17.77
C GLY A 164 0.44 -6.00 16.71
N ILE A 165 0.76 -5.67 15.46
CA ILE A 165 0.92 -6.67 14.38
C ILE A 165 2.05 -7.66 14.70
N MET A 166 3.22 -7.18 15.17
CA MET A 166 4.32 -8.06 15.54
C MET A 166 3.99 -8.89 16.78
N GLY A 167 3.12 -8.41 17.67
CA GLY A 167 2.67 -9.16 18.85
C GLY A 167 1.94 -10.46 18.54
N ILE A 168 1.34 -10.54 17.33
CA ILE A 168 0.58 -11.71 16.86
C ILE A 168 1.24 -12.43 15.68
N THR A 169 2.39 -11.95 15.20
CA THR A 169 3.10 -12.48 14.02
C THR A 169 4.41 -13.15 14.42
N GLY A 170 4.63 -14.37 13.93
CA GLY A 170 5.83 -15.13 14.20
C GLY A 170 5.58 -16.48 14.88
N PRO A 171 6.63 -17.25 15.17
CA PRO A 171 6.51 -18.57 15.81
C PRO A 171 5.92 -18.44 17.21
N VAL A 172 5.30 -19.52 17.68
CA VAL A 172 4.77 -19.61 19.06
C VAL A 172 5.88 -19.32 20.08
N GLU A 173 7.00 -19.99 19.91
CA GLU A 173 8.22 -19.78 20.70
C GLU A 173 9.23 -18.95 19.87
N GLY A 174 9.96 -18.06 20.53
CA GLY A 174 10.98 -17.21 19.91
C GLY A 174 10.54 -15.76 19.71
N PRO A 175 11.25 -14.96 18.88
CA PRO A 175 10.98 -13.55 18.72
C PRO A 175 9.71 -13.26 17.89
N PRO A 176 9.07 -12.11 18.10
CA PRO A 176 8.04 -11.63 17.19
C PRO A 176 8.65 -11.25 15.82
N TYR A 177 7.86 -11.45 14.75
CA TYR A 177 8.29 -11.14 13.38
C TYR A 177 7.48 -10.00 12.80
N ARG A 178 8.16 -9.16 11.99
CA ARG A 178 7.46 -8.22 11.13
C ARG A 178 6.89 -8.95 9.90
N VAL A 179 5.87 -8.38 9.30
CA VAL A 179 5.46 -8.76 7.94
C VAL A 179 6.54 -8.28 6.94
N GLY A 180 6.82 -9.08 5.94
CA GLY A 180 7.95 -8.84 5.00
C GLY A 180 7.86 -7.54 4.19
N VAL A 181 6.65 -7.06 3.93
CA VAL A 181 6.39 -5.77 3.27
C VAL A 181 6.13 -4.68 4.30
N SER A 182 6.21 -3.40 3.89
CA SER A 182 5.82 -2.25 4.74
C SER A 182 4.29 -2.17 4.84
N LEU A 183 3.71 -3.12 5.58
CA LEU A 183 2.27 -3.37 5.63
C LEU A 183 1.49 -2.15 6.12
N ILE A 184 2.00 -1.47 7.15
CA ILE A 184 1.31 -0.33 7.75
C ILE A 184 1.33 0.88 6.83
N ASP A 185 2.46 1.15 6.18
CA ASP A 185 2.54 2.23 5.18
C ASP A 185 1.58 1.98 4.02
N ILE A 186 1.59 0.75 3.45
CA ILE A 186 0.72 0.40 2.32
C ILE A 186 -0.75 0.53 2.70
N THR A 187 -1.16 -0.02 3.85
CA THR A 187 -2.57 0.05 4.29
C THR A 187 -2.98 1.46 4.67
N THR A 188 -2.09 2.25 5.26
CA THR A 188 -2.36 3.69 5.51
C THR A 188 -2.54 4.45 4.20
N GLY A 189 -1.71 4.19 3.20
CA GLY A 189 -1.87 4.76 1.85
C GLY A 189 -3.22 4.40 1.22
N MET A 190 -3.68 3.15 1.38
CA MET A 190 -5.00 2.70 0.93
C MET A 190 -6.15 3.39 1.70
N PHE A 191 -6.03 3.53 3.02
CA PHE A 191 -7.02 4.29 3.81
C PHE A 191 -7.03 5.77 3.44
N ALA A 192 -5.86 6.36 3.19
CA ALA A 192 -5.74 7.75 2.76
C ALA A 192 -6.43 7.97 1.41
N SER A 193 -6.19 7.11 0.41
CA SER A 193 -6.86 7.24 -0.88
C SER A 193 -8.38 7.06 -0.76
N THR A 194 -8.86 6.14 0.08
CA THR A 194 -10.29 5.98 0.37
C THR A 194 -10.89 7.21 1.05
N ALA A 195 -10.19 7.79 2.04
CA ALA A 195 -10.63 9.00 2.73
C ALA A 195 -10.67 10.21 1.78
N ILE A 196 -9.67 10.36 0.89
CA ILE A 196 -9.63 11.40 -0.13
C ILE A 196 -10.82 11.26 -1.08
N LEU A 197 -11.10 10.06 -1.60
CA LEU A 197 -12.26 9.83 -2.47
C LEU A 197 -13.58 10.17 -1.77
N ALA A 198 -13.73 9.80 -0.51
CA ALA A 198 -14.90 10.15 0.29
C ALA A 198 -15.03 11.67 0.52
N ALA A 199 -13.91 12.36 0.78
CA ALA A 199 -13.88 13.81 0.95
C ALA A 199 -14.19 14.57 -0.35
N LEU A 200 -13.65 14.12 -1.49
CA LEU A 200 -14.00 14.67 -2.81
C LEU A 200 -15.50 14.50 -3.08
N ARG A 201 -16.06 13.33 -2.79
CA ARG A 201 -17.51 13.08 -2.93
C ARG A 201 -18.35 13.95 -2.00
N ALA A 202 -17.90 14.18 -0.76
CA ALA A 202 -18.56 15.11 0.17
C ALA A 202 -18.49 16.55 -0.34
N ARG A 203 -17.33 16.97 -0.89
CA ARG A 203 -17.12 18.29 -1.48
C ARG A 203 -18.08 18.57 -2.63
N ASP A 204 -18.40 17.58 -3.47
CA ASP A 204 -19.38 17.74 -4.57
C ASP A 204 -20.75 18.22 -4.05
N THR A 205 -21.09 17.92 -2.79
CA THR A 205 -22.35 18.32 -2.19
C THR A 205 -22.24 19.56 -1.33
N THR A 206 -21.13 19.71 -0.59
CA THR A 206 -20.94 20.78 0.39
C THR A 206 -20.26 22.03 -0.18
N GLY A 207 -19.54 21.88 -1.29
CA GLY A 207 -18.65 22.91 -1.84
C GLY A 207 -17.39 23.16 -0.99
N GLN A 208 -17.14 22.33 0.06
CA GLN A 208 -16.05 22.53 1.01
C GLN A 208 -15.10 21.33 1.02
N GLY A 209 -13.79 21.62 1.00
CA GLY A 209 -12.75 20.67 1.35
C GLY A 209 -12.65 20.46 2.86
N GLN A 210 -11.71 19.62 3.30
CA GLN A 210 -11.53 19.32 4.72
C GLN A 210 -10.15 18.76 5.02
N LEU A 211 -9.76 18.81 6.30
CA LEU A 211 -8.59 18.09 6.82
C LEU A 211 -8.92 16.61 7.02
N LEU A 212 -8.04 15.76 6.50
CA LEU A 212 -8.02 14.33 6.76
C LEU A 212 -6.79 14.02 7.62
N ASP A 213 -7.00 13.61 8.87
CA ASP A 213 -5.94 13.22 9.80
C ASP A 213 -5.84 11.70 9.86
N LEU A 214 -4.79 11.15 9.25
CA LEU A 214 -4.51 9.71 9.24
C LEU A 214 -3.24 9.41 10.03
N SER A 215 -3.25 8.28 10.74
CA SER A 215 -2.03 7.82 11.40
C SER A 215 -1.74 6.34 11.11
N LEU A 216 -0.45 6.04 11.10
CA LEU A 216 0.03 4.66 10.99
C LEU A 216 -0.50 3.82 12.17
N LEU A 217 -0.58 4.40 13.39
CA LEU A 217 -1.09 3.70 14.56
C LEU A 217 -2.57 3.32 14.40
N ASN A 218 -3.42 4.26 13.94
CA ASN A 218 -4.84 3.98 13.72
C ASN A 218 -5.03 2.92 12.64
N SER A 219 -4.23 2.99 11.57
CA SER A 219 -4.24 1.99 10.50
C SER A 219 -3.84 0.61 11.03
N SER A 220 -2.80 0.54 11.88
CA SER A 220 -2.40 -0.72 12.54
C SER A 220 -3.54 -1.32 13.36
N ALA A 221 -4.20 -0.50 14.18
CA ALA A 221 -5.32 -0.96 15.01
C ALA A 221 -6.51 -1.44 14.13
N ALA A 222 -6.82 -0.74 13.06
CA ALA A 222 -7.91 -1.09 12.16
C ALA A 222 -7.70 -2.45 11.46
N ILE A 223 -6.48 -2.76 11.03
CA ILE A 223 -6.18 -4.03 10.34
C ILE A 223 -6.06 -5.24 11.28
N LEU A 224 -6.04 -5.05 12.60
CA LEU A 224 -6.16 -6.17 13.55
C LEU A 224 -7.54 -6.86 13.45
N ALA A 225 -8.56 -6.18 12.99
CA ALA A 225 -9.88 -6.73 12.61
C ALA A 225 -10.46 -7.73 13.65
N ASN A 226 -10.66 -8.99 13.24
CA ASN A 226 -11.19 -10.04 14.11
C ASN A 226 -10.28 -10.39 15.29
N VAL A 227 -8.98 -10.18 15.18
CA VAL A 227 -8.02 -10.40 16.28
C VAL A 227 -8.23 -9.36 17.38
N ALA A 228 -8.44 -8.08 16.98
CA ALA A 228 -8.83 -7.04 17.94
C ALA A 228 -10.17 -7.37 18.62
N SER A 229 -11.14 -7.95 17.89
CA SER A 229 -12.42 -8.36 18.47
C SER A 229 -12.26 -9.48 19.54
N ASN A 230 -11.31 -10.40 19.38
CA ASN A 230 -11.03 -11.40 20.42
C ASN A 230 -10.69 -10.75 21.75
N TYR A 231 -9.94 -9.65 21.74
CA TYR A 231 -9.61 -8.90 22.95
C TYR A 231 -10.74 -7.95 23.37
N LEU A 232 -11.19 -7.07 22.50
CA LEU A 232 -12.13 -5.98 22.84
C LEU A 232 -13.53 -6.50 23.23
N VAL A 233 -13.97 -7.60 22.63
CA VAL A 233 -15.29 -8.20 22.86
C VAL A 233 -15.18 -9.47 23.71
N GLY A 234 -14.22 -10.32 23.42
CA GLY A 234 -14.06 -11.61 24.07
C GLY A 234 -13.20 -11.59 25.34
N GLY A 235 -12.45 -10.50 25.58
CA GLY A 235 -11.52 -10.40 26.74
C GLY A 235 -10.32 -11.34 26.65
N VAL A 236 -10.03 -11.91 25.45
CA VAL A 236 -8.96 -12.89 25.25
C VAL A 236 -7.78 -12.21 24.56
N GLU A 237 -6.62 -12.18 25.23
CA GLU A 237 -5.39 -11.64 24.66
C GLU A 237 -4.85 -12.56 23.56
N PRO A 238 -4.78 -12.07 22.29
CA PRO A 238 -4.24 -12.86 21.20
C PRO A 238 -2.73 -13.10 21.35
N LYS A 239 -2.29 -14.30 20.96
CA LYS A 239 -0.87 -14.71 21.01
C LYS A 239 -0.39 -15.08 19.62
N ARG A 240 0.93 -15.13 19.45
CA ARG A 240 1.53 -15.66 18.22
C ARG A 240 1.19 -17.15 18.10
N MET A 241 0.75 -17.56 16.92
CA MET A 241 0.33 -18.93 16.62
C MET A 241 1.05 -19.53 15.41
N GLY A 242 2.18 -18.95 15.02
CA GLY A 242 2.84 -19.33 13.77
C GLY A 242 1.92 -19.08 12.57
N ASN A 243 1.60 -20.15 11.83
CA ASN A 243 0.73 -20.09 10.68
C ASN A 243 -0.72 -20.55 10.98
N ALA A 244 -1.03 -20.90 12.23
CA ALA A 244 -2.33 -21.46 12.59
C ALA A 244 -3.38 -20.35 12.80
N HIS A 245 -4.62 -20.62 12.38
CA HIS A 245 -5.74 -19.72 12.61
C HIS A 245 -6.23 -19.79 14.07
N PHE A 246 -6.62 -18.65 14.67
CA PHE A 246 -7.03 -18.59 16.08
C PHE A 246 -8.23 -19.51 16.40
N ASN A 247 -9.23 -19.57 15.55
CA ASN A 247 -10.54 -20.14 15.84
C ASN A 247 -10.90 -21.35 14.97
N ILE A 248 -10.06 -21.75 14.01
CA ILE A 248 -10.35 -22.80 13.02
C ILE A 248 -9.16 -23.76 12.95
N ALA A 249 -9.44 -25.08 12.94
CA ALA A 249 -8.43 -26.11 12.72
C ALA A 249 -9.02 -27.30 11.92
N PRO A 250 -8.28 -27.83 10.90
CA PRO A 250 -7.02 -27.30 10.40
C PRO A 250 -7.22 -26.06 9.50
N TYR A 251 -6.47 -25.02 9.75
CA TYR A 251 -6.31 -23.84 8.91
C TYR A 251 -4.89 -23.32 9.17
N GLU A 252 -3.92 -23.85 8.41
CA GLU A 252 -2.50 -23.58 8.62
C GLU A 252 -1.63 -24.09 7.47
N VAL A 253 -0.33 -24.09 7.69
CA VAL A 253 0.68 -24.53 6.73
C VAL A 253 1.16 -25.94 7.05
N PHE A 254 1.28 -26.78 6.02
CA PHE A 254 1.75 -28.16 6.13
C PHE A 254 2.94 -28.41 5.20
N ARG A 255 3.83 -29.34 5.60
CA ARG A 255 4.99 -29.73 4.78
C ARG A 255 4.61 -30.87 3.86
N ALA A 256 4.52 -30.59 2.53
CA ALA A 256 4.52 -31.62 1.52
C ALA A 256 5.97 -32.10 1.24
N ARG A 257 6.14 -33.13 0.41
CA ARG A 257 7.43 -33.74 0.14
C ARG A 257 8.48 -32.74 -0.34
N ASP A 258 8.10 -31.84 -1.24
CA ASP A 258 8.96 -30.88 -1.91
C ASP A 258 8.87 -29.46 -1.35
N ARG A 259 7.63 -28.98 -1.07
CA ARG A 259 7.35 -27.58 -0.67
C ARG A 259 6.33 -27.51 0.45
N TRP A 260 6.06 -26.28 0.92
CA TRP A 260 4.99 -25.98 1.85
C TRP A 260 3.68 -25.72 1.12
N ILE A 261 2.59 -26.23 1.69
CA ILE A 261 1.21 -25.94 1.25
C ILE A 261 0.44 -25.29 2.40
N THR A 262 -0.57 -24.51 2.05
CA THR A 262 -1.59 -24.03 2.99
C THR A 262 -2.93 -24.64 2.65
N LEU A 263 -3.76 -24.93 3.67
CA LEU A 263 -5.14 -25.34 3.48
C LEU A 263 -6.02 -24.89 4.64
N GLY A 264 -7.33 -24.85 4.41
CA GLY A 264 -8.33 -24.62 5.44
C GLY A 264 -9.55 -25.51 5.27
N ALA A 265 -9.86 -26.30 6.31
CA ALA A 265 -11.12 -27.05 6.42
C ALA A 265 -12.08 -26.26 7.31
N LEU A 266 -12.96 -25.46 6.67
CA LEU A 266 -13.78 -24.45 7.36
C LEU A 266 -15.07 -25.01 7.96
N ASN A 267 -15.42 -26.27 7.63
CA ASN A 267 -16.63 -26.92 8.11
C ASN A 267 -16.43 -28.45 8.22
N GLN A 268 -17.37 -29.11 8.87
CA GLN A 268 -17.28 -30.56 9.16
C GLN A 268 -17.18 -31.41 7.89
N ARG A 269 -17.90 -31.07 6.83
CA ARG A 269 -17.82 -31.79 5.56
C ARG A 269 -16.43 -31.70 4.93
N GLN A 270 -15.81 -30.51 4.95
CA GLN A 270 -14.43 -30.34 4.45
C GLN A 270 -13.42 -31.09 5.32
N TRP A 271 -13.63 -31.14 6.64
CA TRP A 271 -12.83 -31.96 7.54
C TRP A 271 -12.88 -33.45 7.18
N GLU A 272 -14.07 -34.00 6.99
CA GLU A 272 -14.26 -35.41 6.59
C GLU A 272 -13.65 -35.70 5.23
N ASN A 273 -13.83 -34.79 4.25
CA ASN A 273 -13.22 -34.90 2.94
C ASN A 273 -11.67 -34.88 3.05
N LEU A 274 -11.11 -34.00 3.88
CA LEU A 274 -9.68 -33.94 4.13
C LEU A 274 -9.14 -35.28 4.66
N CYS A 275 -9.77 -35.83 5.68
CA CYS A 275 -9.37 -37.10 6.28
C CYS A 275 -9.33 -38.25 5.26
N ASN A 276 -10.33 -38.28 4.36
CA ASN A 276 -10.39 -39.26 3.29
C ASN A 276 -9.29 -39.05 2.24
N VAL A 277 -9.06 -37.79 1.81
CA VAL A 277 -8.03 -37.46 0.80
C VAL A 277 -6.62 -37.74 1.30
N VAL A 278 -6.33 -37.46 2.58
CA VAL A 278 -5.04 -37.78 3.17
C VAL A 278 -4.89 -39.23 3.62
N GLU A 279 -5.87 -40.08 3.28
CA GLU A 279 -5.88 -41.52 3.59
C GLU A 279 -5.80 -41.82 5.10
N ARG A 280 -6.47 -40.99 5.92
CA ARG A 280 -6.57 -41.14 7.39
C ARG A 280 -8.03 -41.07 7.89
N PRO A 281 -8.99 -41.83 7.29
CA PRO A 281 -10.40 -41.75 7.66
C PRO A 281 -10.69 -42.04 9.13
N GLN A 282 -9.81 -42.81 9.80
CA GLN A 282 -9.95 -43.15 11.23
C GLN A 282 -9.91 -41.92 12.15
N ILE A 283 -9.30 -40.79 11.73
CA ILE A 283 -9.23 -39.62 12.60
C ILE A 283 -10.55 -38.83 12.62
N ILE A 284 -11.51 -39.11 11.72
CA ILE A 284 -12.85 -38.53 11.77
C ILE A 284 -13.58 -38.83 13.06
N SER A 285 -13.41 -40.06 13.57
CA SER A 285 -14.04 -40.53 14.78
C SER A 285 -13.16 -40.40 16.05
N ASP A 286 -11.95 -39.84 15.92
CA ASP A 286 -11.10 -39.58 17.07
C ASP A 286 -11.72 -38.44 17.91
N PRO A 287 -11.99 -38.67 19.23
CA PRO A 287 -12.60 -37.64 20.05
C PRO A 287 -11.82 -36.33 20.12
N ARG A 288 -10.51 -36.36 19.90
CA ARG A 288 -9.66 -35.15 19.90
C ARG A 288 -9.95 -34.25 18.72
N PHE A 289 -10.59 -34.78 17.63
CA PHE A 289 -10.78 -34.06 16.36
C PHE A 289 -12.23 -34.03 15.90
N ALA A 290 -13.18 -34.49 16.71
CA ALA A 290 -14.57 -34.68 16.35
C ALA A 290 -15.27 -33.36 15.93
N SER A 291 -15.05 -32.29 16.69
CA SER A 291 -15.57 -30.95 16.38
C SER A 291 -14.46 -29.95 16.06
N ASN A 292 -14.79 -28.79 15.50
CA ASN A 292 -13.82 -27.72 15.33
C ASN A 292 -13.20 -27.29 16.68
N GLN A 293 -13.99 -27.24 17.73
CA GLN A 293 -13.51 -26.88 19.07
C GLN A 293 -12.49 -27.89 19.58
N ASP A 294 -12.73 -29.19 19.39
CA ASP A 294 -11.80 -30.25 19.77
C ASP A 294 -10.51 -30.18 18.96
N ARG A 295 -10.61 -29.92 17.65
CA ARG A 295 -9.44 -29.73 16.76
C ARG A 295 -8.61 -28.53 17.15
N VAL A 296 -9.24 -27.39 17.49
CA VAL A 296 -8.55 -26.20 17.98
C VAL A 296 -7.81 -26.46 19.29
N ALA A 297 -8.44 -27.20 20.22
CA ALA A 297 -7.84 -27.57 21.48
C ALA A 297 -6.66 -28.56 21.35
N ASN A 298 -6.70 -29.41 20.30
CA ASN A 298 -5.69 -30.47 20.06
C ASN A 298 -4.90 -30.22 18.75
N ARG A 299 -4.70 -28.95 18.37
CA ARG A 299 -4.13 -28.59 17.05
C ARG A 299 -2.71 -29.13 16.81
N GLU A 300 -1.87 -29.18 17.82
CA GLU A 300 -0.51 -29.71 17.70
C GLU A 300 -0.53 -31.20 17.31
N ALA A 301 -1.31 -32.01 18.02
CA ALA A 301 -1.49 -33.40 17.66
C ALA A 301 -2.13 -33.60 16.27
N LEU A 302 -3.04 -32.71 15.87
CA LEU A 302 -3.64 -32.72 14.56
C LEU A 302 -2.61 -32.38 13.47
N ALA A 303 -1.79 -31.36 13.72
CA ALA A 303 -0.74 -30.92 12.79
C ALA A 303 0.32 -32.04 12.58
N GLU A 304 0.71 -32.77 13.61
CA GLU A 304 1.62 -33.93 13.52
C GLU A 304 1.06 -34.99 12.55
N VAL A 305 -0.19 -35.41 12.77
CA VAL A 305 -0.85 -36.41 11.93
C VAL A 305 -0.98 -35.99 10.47
N LEU A 306 -1.33 -34.71 10.24
CA LEU A 306 -1.49 -34.18 8.89
C LEU A 306 -0.13 -33.96 8.19
N ASN A 307 0.90 -33.49 8.89
CA ASN A 307 2.25 -33.36 8.32
C ASN A 307 2.83 -34.72 7.90
N GLU A 308 2.63 -35.76 8.71
CA GLU A 308 3.00 -37.12 8.31
C GLU A 308 2.34 -37.52 7.00
N ALA A 309 1.02 -37.31 6.89
CA ALA A 309 0.28 -37.65 5.70
C ALA A 309 0.73 -36.84 4.45
N PHE A 310 0.90 -35.53 4.62
CA PHE A 310 1.29 -34.64 3.51
C PHE A 310 2.71 -34.89 3.01
N SER A 311 3.62 -35.43 3.82
CA SER A 311 4.99 -35.77 3.40
C SER A 311 5.06 -36.82 2.27
N ALA A 312 3.98 -37.56 2.03
CA ALA A 312 3.94 -38.67 1.07
C ALA A 312 3.94 -38.25 -0.42
N ARG A 313 3.53 -37.02 -0.75
CA ARG A 313 3.36 -36.53 -2.14
C ARG A 313 3.88 -35.11 -2.31
N ASP A 314 4.06 -34.71 -3.55
CA ASP A 314 4.44 -33.34 -3.90
C ASP A 314 3.28 -32.36 -3.65
N ALA A 315 3.62 -31.09 -3.45
CA ALA A 315 2.66 -30.03 -3.13
C ALA A 315 1.59 -29.84 -4.22
N SER A 316 1.96 -29.92 -5.49
CA SER A 316 1.04 -29.82 -6.63
C SER A 316 -0.01 -30.92 -6.62
N ASP A 317 0.43 -32.17 -6.37
CA ASP A 317 -0.48 -33.32 -6.33
C ASP A 317 -1.49 -33.20 -5.17
N TRP A 318 -1.03 -32.68 -4.01
CA TRP A 318 -1.94 -32.45 -2.89
C TRP A 318 -2.93 -31.35 -3.17
N VAL A 319 -2.50 -30.23 -3.73
CA VAL A 319 -3.38 -29.10 -4.04
C VAL A 319 -4.46 -29.52 -5.06
N GLU A 320 -4.10 -30.29 -6.10
CA GLU A 320 -5.08 -30.83 -7.07
C GLU A 320 -6.11 -31.74 -6.39
N LYS A 321 -5.69 -32.70 -5.55
CA LYS A 321 -6.58 -33.61 -4.82
C LYS A 321 -7.50 -32.86 -3.86
N LEU A 322 -6.99 -31.88 -3.12
CA LEU A 322 -7.75 -31.07 -2.17
C LEU A 322 -8.82 -30.20 -2.89
N HIS A 323 -8.45 -29.58 -4.01
CA HIS A 323 -9.40 -28.84 -4.84
C HIS A 323 -10.49 -29.75 -5.40
N GLY A 324 -10.14 -30.98 -5.80
CA GLY A 324 -11.09 -31.97 -6.31
C GLY A 324 -12.21 -32.35 -5.33
N VAL A 325 -12.00 -32.12 -4.03
CA VAL A 325 -13.00 -32.36 -2.97
C VAL A 325 -13.49 -31.09 -2.28
N GLY A 326 -13.20 -29.92 -2.87
CA GLY A 326 -13.71 -28.62 -2.42
C GLY A 326 -13.01 -28.06 -1.17
N ILE A 327 -11.74 -28.41 -0.96
CA ILE A 327 -10.92 -27.87 0.13
C ILE A 327 -10.03 -26.75 -0.44
N PRO A 328 -10.18 -25.50 0.02
CA PRO A 328 -9.28 -24.41 -0.32
C PRO A 328 -7.85 -24.75 0.10
N SER A 329 -6.93 -24.71 -0.86
CA SER A 329 -5.53 -25.01 -0.62
C SER A 329 -4.64 -24.30 -1.64
N GLY A 330 -3.35 -24.17 -1.35
CA GLY A 330 -2.40 -23.56 -2.26
C GLY A 330 -0.96 -23.86 -1.87
N VAL A 331 -0.05 -23.76 -2.84
CA VAL A 331 1.38 -23.85 -2.61
C VAL A 331 1.87 -22.48 -2.12
N ILE A 332 2.82 -22.47 -1.19
CA ILE A 332 3.48 -21.21 -0.81
C ILE A 332 4.44 -20.82 -1.94
N ASN A 333 4.07 -19.76 -2.63
CA ASN A 333 4.77 -19.25 -3.80
C ASN A 333 5.86 -18.23 -3.44
N SER A 334 6.92 -18.19 -4.24
CA SER A 334 7.84 -17.07 -4.30
C SER A 334 7.22 -15.88 -5.04
N VAL A 335 7.85 -14.70 -4.95
CA VAL A 335 7.42 -13.52 -5.73
C VAL A 335 7.46 -13.81 -7.24
N ALA A 336 8.45 -14.56 -7.73
CA ALA A 336 8.52 -14.96 -9.13
C ALA A 336 7.35 -15.88 -9.52
N ASP A 337 6.98 -16.84 -8.67
CA ASP A 337 5.85 -17.74 -8.92
C ASP A 337 4.53 -16.98 -9.05
N VAL A 338 4.35 -15.89 -8.28
CA VAL A 338 3.14 -15.05 -8.36
C VAL A 338 3.00 -14.43 -9.74
N PHE A 339 4.07 -13.85 -10.30
CA PHE A 339 4.03 -13.22 -11.63
C PHE A 339 4.07 -14.22 -12.80
N ASN A 340 4.44 -15.47 -12.54
CA ASN A 340 4.36 -16.58 -13.49
C ASN A 340 3.11 -17.46 -13.29
N HIS A 341 2.23 -17.12 -12.36
CA HIS A 341 1.00 -17.87 -12.10
C HIS A 341 0.09 -17.86 -13.34
N PRO A 342 -0.60 -18.98 -13.68
CA PRO A 342 -1.53 -19.04 -14.83
C PRO A 342 -2.58 -17.91 -14.86
N GLN A 343 -2.97 -17.42 -13.70
CA GLN A 343 -3.91 -16.30 -13.57
C GLN A 343 -3.27 -14.92 -13.80
N ALA A 344 -1.94 -14.83 -13.84
CA ALA A 344 -1.22 -13.55 -13.88
C ALA A 344 -1.53 -12.76 -15.16
N GLU A 345 -1.51 -13.40 -16.32
CA GLU A 345 -1.82 -12.79 -17.60
C GLU A 345 -3.30 -12.36 -17.67
N ALA A 346 -4.23 -13.29 -17.36
CA ALA A 346 -5.67 -13.03 -17.40
C ALA A 346 -6.10 -11.88 -16.44
N ARG A 347 -5.40 -11.70 -15.32
CA ARG A 347 -5.65 -10.65 -14.33
C ARG A 347 -4.74 -9.43 -14.50
N GLN A 348 -3.79 -9.46 -15.43
CA GLN A 348 -2.81 -8.41 -15.62
C GLN A 348 -2.12 -8.04 -14.30
N LEU A 349 -1.56 -9.07 -13.62
CA LEU A 349 -0.85 -8.85 -12.34
C LEU A 349 0.44 -8.05 -12.53
N LYS A 350 0.91 -7.92 -13.76
CA LYS A 350 2.06 -7.12 -14.17
C LYS A 350 1.66 -6.15 -15.27
N ILE A 351 2.15 -4.92 -15.17
CA ILE A 351 2.13 -3.92 -16.26
C ILE A 351 3.56 -3.51 -16.56
N ASP A 352 3.82 -3.13 -17.80
CA ASP A 352 5.13 -2.64 -18.24
C ASP A 352 5.01 -1.17 -18.64
N LEU A 353 5.99 -0.35 -18.24
CA LEU A 353 6.10 1.06 -18.63
C LEU A 353 7.51 1.34 -19.16
N ASP A 354 7.61 2.22 -20.15
CA ASP A 354 8.89 2.65 -20.72
C ASP A 354 9.44 3.82 -19.89
N HIS A 355 10.53 3.56 -19.16
CA HIS A 355 11.21 4.55 -18.32
C HIS A 355 12.39 5.19 -19.07
N PRO A 356 12.59 6.52 -18.99
CA PRO A 356 13.59 7.22 -19.81
C PRO A 356 15.03 6.71 -19.63
N THR A 357 15.42 6.29 -18.43
CA THR A 357 16.78 5.84 -18.14
C THR A 357 16.90 4.33 -17.89
N ALA A 358 15.80 3.65 -17.55
CA ALA A 358 15.78 2.24 -17.22
C ALA A 358 15.16 1.35 -18.32
N GLY A 359 14.66 1.95 -19.42
CA GLY A 359 13.98 1.23 -20.48
C GLY A 359 12.67 0.62 -20.02
N LYS A 360 12.29 -0.50 -20.60
CA LYS A 360 11.03 -1.17 -20.25
C LYS A 360 11.11 -1.86 -18.89
N ILE A 361 10.35 -1.40 -17.91
CA ILE A 361 10.32 -1.92 -16.54
C ILE A 361 8.92 -2.37 -16.14
N GLY A 362 8.87 -3.45 -15.35
CA GLY A 362 7.62 -4.08 -14.91
C GLY A 362 7.19 -3.61 -13.52
N PHE A 363 5.88 -3.42 -13.35
CA PHE A 363 5.26 -3.06 -12.08
C PHE A 363 4.13 -4.03 -11.72
N PRO A 364 3.77 -4.18 -10.42
CA PRO A 364 2.51 -4.77 -10.06
C PRO A 364 1.35 -4.03 -10.73
N GLY A 365 0.42 -4.78 -11.32
CA GLY A 365 -0.78 -4.23 -11.95
C GLY A 365 -1.79 -3.70 -10.93
N TYR A 366 -2.94 -3.25 -11.44
CA TYR A 366 -3.99 -2.71 -10.58
C TYR A 366 -4.77 -3.82 -9.90
N PRO A 367 -5.07 -3.70 -8.59
CA PRO A 367 -5.82 -4.71 -7.86
C PRO A 367 -7.31 -4.72 -8.20
N TYR A 368 -7.79 -3.72 -8.91
CA TYR A 368 -9.19 -3.54 -9.32
C TYR A 368 -9.32 -3.40 -10.84
N LYS A 369 -10.49 -3.76 -11.36
CA LYS A 369 -10.87 -3.57 -12.76
C LYS A 369 -12.24 -2.92 -12.82
N PHE A 370 -12.32 -1.79 -13.50
CA PHE A 370 -13.56 -1.10 -13.78
C PHE A 370 -14.05 -1.48 -15.18
N SER A 371 -15.37 -1.69 -15.34
CA SER A 371 -15.94 -2.04 -16.63
C SER A 371 -15.95 -0.88 -17.62
N GLU A 372 -16.15 0.36 -17.12
CA GLU A 372 -16.34 1.57 -17.95
C GLU A 372 -15.16 2.52 -17.89
N THR A 373 -14.56 2.69 -16.71
CA THR A 373 -13.53 3.72 -16.43
C THR A 373 -12.25 3.04 -15.93
N PRO A 374 -11.46 2.39 -16.79
CA PRO A 374 -10.31 1.58 -16.36
C PRO A 374 -9.24 2.42 -15.67
N ALA A 375 -8.61 1.81 -14.67
CA ALA A 375 -7.37 2.35 -14.12
C ALA A 375 -6.23 2.11 -15.12
N GLU A 376 -5.44 3.13 -15.38
CA GLU A 376 -4.32 3.08 -16.30
C GLU A 376 -3.19 4.02 -15.84
N ALA A 377 -1.95 3.51 -15.81
CA ALA A 377 -0.80 4.37 -15.54
C ALA A 377 -0.49 5.20 -16.78
N HIS A 378 -0.48 6.51 -16.59
CA HIS A 378 -0.24 7.46 -17.68
C HIS A 378 1.23 7.66 -17.97
N ARG A 379 2.07 7.49 -16.94
CA ARG A 379 3.50 7.82 -16.99
C ARG A 379 4.30 6.84 -16.15
N PRO A 380 5.55 6.50 -16.54
CA PRO A 380 6.48 5.86 -15.61
C PRO A 380 6.78 6.78 -14.42
N PRO A 381 7.40 6.28 -13.35
CA PRO A 381 7.91 7.13 -12.28
C PRO A 381 8.85 8.20 -12.86
N PRO A 382 8.71 9.49 -12.47
CA PRO A 382 9.45 10.57 -13.10
C PRO A 382 10.91 10.64 -12.65
N LEU A 383 11.78 11.18 -13.49
CA LEU A 383 13.10 11.66 -13.08
C LEU A 383 12.95 12.86 -12.14
N LEU A 384 13.97 13.13 -11.34
CA LEU A 384 13.95 14.25 -10.39
C LEU A 384 13.84 15.59 -11.13
N GLY A 385 12.78 16.35 -10.85
CA GLY A 385 12.53 17.67 -11.44
C GLY A 385 12.19 17.64 -12.94
N GLU A 386 11.84 16.47 -13.49
CA GLU A 386 11.56 16.28 -14.91
C GLU A 386 10.52 17.27 -15.47
N HIS A 387 9.58 17.69 -14.61
CA HIS A 387 8.44 18.51 -15.04
C HIS A 387 8.46 19.94 -14.45
N ASN A 388 9.64 20.42 -14.00
CA ASN A 388 9.76 21.77 -13.42
C ASN A 388 9.20 22.86 -14.33
N GLU A 389 9.59 22.89 -15.61
CA GLU A 389 9.13 23.90 -16.56
C GLU A 389 7.64 23.76 -16.88
N GLU A 390 7.18 22.54 -17.18
CA GLU A 390 5.77 22.24 -17.45
C GLU A 390 4.86 22.73 -16.31
N ILE A 391 5.28 22.52 -15.05
CA ILE A 391 4.46 22.91 -13.90
C ILE A 391 4.56 24.41 -13.62
N LEU A 392 5.76 24.97 -13.65
CA LEU A 392 5.94 26.38 -13.29
C LEU A 392 5.44 27.32 -14.38
N VAL A 393 5.70 27.02 -15.67
CA VAL A 393 5.33 27.90 -16.78
C VAL A 393 3.91 27.61 -17.25
N ASP A 394 3.61 26.33 -17.62
CA ASP A 394 2.35 26.04 -18.30
C ASP A 394 1.16 25.97 -17.33
N LEU A 395 1.40 25.58 -16.06
CA LEU A 395 0.32 25.47 -15.08
C LEU A 395 0.23 26.70 -14.16
N LEU A 396 1.36 27.21 -13.65
CA LEU A 396 1.38 28.31 -12.69
C LEU A 396 1.67 29.68 -13.32
N GLU A 397 1.89 29.73 -14.64
CA GLU A 397 2.08 30.96 -15.41
C GLU A 397 3.28 31.82 -14.98
N TYR A 398 4.30 31.20 -14.31
CA TYR A 398 5.57 31.88 -14.06
C TYR A 398 6.32 32.13 -15.36
N THR A 399 7.03 33.26 -15.45
CA THR A 399 7.83 33.56 -16.64
C THR A 399 9.08 32.66 -16.70
N PRO A 400 9.65 32.43 -17.89
CA PRO A 400 10.94 31.76 -18.04
C PRO A 400 12.06 32.41 -17.21
N GLU A 401 12.00 33.73 -17.04
CA GLU A 401 12.92 34.53 -16.23
C GLU A 401 12.78 34.19 -14.74
N ASP A 402 11.55 34.02 -14.23
CA ASP A 402 11.29 33.59 -12.85
C ASP A 402 11.86 32.20 -12.61
N VAL A 403 11.61 31.26 -13.54
CA VAL A 403 12.13 29.88 -13.44
C VAL A 403 13.66 29.86 -13.43
N GLN A 404 14.29 30.68 -14.25
CA GLN A 404 15.74 30.80 -14.26
C GLN A 404 16.28 31.38 -12.91
N ALA A 405 15.61 32.41 -12.39
CA ALA A 405 15.95 32.97 -11.09
C ALA A 405 15.79 31.94 -9.95
N PHE A 406 14.74 31.11 -9.96
CA PHE A 406 14.55 30.04 -8.99
C PHE A 406 15.67 29.00 -9.04
N ARG A 407 16.18 28.65 -10.22
CA ARG A 407 17.34 27.76 -10.36
C ARG A 407 18.61 28.37 -9.78
N GLU A 408 18.88 29.63 -10.12
CA GLU A 408 20.08 30.35 -9.63
C GLU A 408 20.09 30.53 -8.12
N GLN A 409 18.92 30.68 -7.51
CA GLN A 409 18.72 30.80 -6.05
C GLN A 409 18.63 29.45 -5.33
N GLY A 410 18.59 28.32 -6.04
CA GLY A 410 18.45 26.99 -5.47
C GLY A 410 17.07 26.72 -4.87
N VAL A 411 16.03 27.36 -5.39
CA VAL A 411 14.62 27.13 -5.04
C VAL A 411 14.12 25.86 -5.73
N ILE A 412 14.56 25.62 -6.98
CA ILE A 412 14.23 24.43 -7.77
C ILE A 412 15.45 23.66 -8.22
#